data_8cfd0529eff78939af29f919160ff568
#
_entry.id   8cfd0529eff78939af29f919160ff568
#
_cell.length_a   1.000
_cell.length_b   1.000
_cell.length_c   1.000
_cell.angle_alpha   90.00
_cell.angle_beta   90.00
_cell.angle_gamma   90.00
#
_symmetry.space_group_name_H-M   'P 1'
#
loop_
_entity.id
_entity.type
_entity.pdbx_description
1 polymer ?
#
loop_
_entity_poly.entity_id
_entity_poly.type
_entity_poly.pdbx_seq_one_letter_code
_entity_poly.pdbx_strand_id
1 'polypeptide(L)'
;VQRQIALADGSAVRITIARYHTPTGRVIQRPYENGKGDEYYAAHLQRMTRERQDSLNASAPAFTTLRTGRTVYGAGGITPDRIVEPDTAGVSDYLIRLSYGGVLNEYVVDYLAAERDRLAAEYPDFDRYLAEFEPSSAMLGELTALAAERGIPCDEEQFALSRGLIVRQLRAIIGQK
;
A
#
# COMPACT_ATOMS: atom_id res chain seq x y z
N VAL A 1 22.26 -8.64 9.87
CA VAL A 1 22.48 -10.07 10.14
C VAL A 1 21.86 -10.44 11.47
N GLN A 2 21.08 -11.52 11.50
CA GLN A 2 20.43 -12.01 12.70
C GLN A 2 21.00 -13.37 13.09
N ARG A 3 21.05 -13.64 14.39
CA ARG A 3 21.38 -14.94 14.96
C ARG A 3 20.19 -15.44 15.79
N GLN A 4 19.83 -16.69 15.59
CA GLN A 4 18.87 -17.38 16.44
C GLN A 4 19.63 -18.17 17.51
N ILE A 5 19.19 -18.03 18.75
CA ILE A 5 19.73 -18.70 19.93
C ILE A 5 18.59 -19.52 20.53
N ALA A 6 18.77 -20.84 20.57
CA ALA A 6 17.82 -21.73 21.24
C ALA A 6 17.97 -21.61 22.76
N LEU A 7 16.86 -21.60 23.48
CA LEU A 7 16.80 -21.58 24.94
C LEU A 7 16.51 -22.98 25.49
N ALA A 8 16.77 -23.17 26.78
CA ALA A 8 16.66 -24.48 27.45
C ALA A 8 15.21 -25.03 27.50
N ASP A 9 14.22 -24.15 27.39
CA ASP A 9 12.78 -24.48 27.38
C ASP A 9 12.25 -24.84 25.98
N GLY A 10 13.12 -24.90 24.97
CA GLY A 10 12.75 -25.15 23.58
C GLY A 10 12.29 -23.91 22.81
N SER A 11 12.19 -22.75 23.44
CA SER A 11 11.97 -21.48 22.76
C SER A 11 13.26 -20.97 22.09
N ALA A 12 13.14 -19.91 21.27
CA ALA A 12 14.30 -19.32 20.62
C ALA A 12 14.20 -17.79 20.58
N VAL A 13 15.34 -17.12 20.75
CA VAL A 13 15.48 -15.68 20.61
C VAL A 13 16.25 -15.38 19.33
N ARG A 14 15.72 -14.44 18.53
CA ARG A 14 16.40 -13.93 17.33
C ARG A 14 16.88 -12.53 17.59
N ILE A 15 18.18 -12.32 17.55
CA ILE A 15 18.82 -11.03 17.80
C ILE A 15 19.64 -10.56 16.61
N THR A 16 19.69 -9.24 16.40
CA THR A 16 20.54 -8.63 15.39
C THR A 16 21.94 -8.50 15.95
N ILE A 17 22.93 -9.11 15.28
CA ILE A 17 24.34 -9.16 15.70
C ILE A 17 25.28 -8.32 14.83
N ALA A 18 24.87 -7.97 13.61
CA ALA A 18 25.68 -7.17 12.70
C ALA A 18 24.79 -6.45 11.68
N ARG A 19 25.33 -5.40 11.05
CA ARG A 19 24.70 -4.66 9.95
C ARG A 19 25.44 -4.95 8.64
N TYR A 20 24.70 -4.95 7.55
CA TYR A 20 25.29 -5.01 6.21
C TYR A 20 25.78 -3.64 5.78
N HIS A 21 26.99 -3.63 5.23
CA HIS A 21 27.56 -2.49 4.56
C HIS A 21 27.72 -2.80 3.07
N THR A 22 27.45 -1.83 2.22
CA THR A 22 27.82 -1.93 0.81
C THR A 22 29.34 -1.87 0.67
N PRO A 23 29.95 -2.24 -0.49
CA PRO A 23 31.38 -2.11 -0.72
C PRO A 23 31.92 -0.68 -0.52
N THR A 24 31.04 0.32 -0.61
CA THR A 24 31.37 1.74 -0.36
C THR A 24 31.30 2.13 1.12
N GLY A 25 30.97 1.20 2.02
CA GLY A 25 30.81 1.44 3.45
C GLY A 25 29.40 1.90 3.88
N ARG A 26 28.49 2.16 2.94
CA ARG A 26 27.13 2.61 3.24
C ARG A 26 26.33 1.52 3.94
N VAL A 27 25.67 1.85 5.07
CA VAL A 27 24.73 0.98 5.75
C VAL A 27 23.37 1.04 5.03
N ILE A 28 22.81 -0.13 4.69
CA ILE A 28 21.53 -0.23 4.00
C ILE A 28 20.32 -0.19 4.94
N GLN A 29 20.55 -0.38 6.23
CA GLN A 29 19.49 -0.35 7.24
C GLN A 29 19.39 1.03 7.88
N ARG A 30 18.18 1.51 8.07
CA ARG A 30 17.93 2.73 8.85
C ARG A 30 18.29 2.52 10.32
N PRO A 31 18.74 3.55 11.03
CA PRO A 31 18.86 3.50 12.48
C PRO A 31 17.53 3.10 13.13
N TYR A 32 17.58 2.22 14.10
CA TYR A 32 16.46 1.78 14.91
C TYR A 32 16.81 1.98 16.39
N GLU A 33 15.89 2.61 17.11
CA GLU A 33 15.99 2.77 18.56
C GLU A 33 14.94 1.89 19.23
N ASN A 34 15.35 1.18 20.29
CA ASN A 34 14.43 0.34 21.05
C ASN A 34 13.30 1.18 21.65
N GLY A 35 12.07 0.69 21.54
CA GLY A 35 10.88 1.37 22.03
C GLY A 35 10.29 2.41 21.06
N LYS A 36 10.94 2.71 19.92
CA LYS A 36 10.46 3.68 18.92
C LYS A 36 10.02 3.01 17.61
N GLY A 37 9.34 1.87 17.70
CA GLY A 37 8.86 1.12 16.54
C GLY A 37 7.90 1.93 15.68
N ASP A 38 6.93 2.60 16.28
CA ASP A 38 5.91 3.37 15.57
C ASP A 38 6.53 4.56 14.83
N GLU A 39 7.48 5.28 15.46
CA GLU A 39 8.22 6.36 14.80
C GLU A 39 9.05 5.84 13.62
N TYR A 40 9.64 4.66 13.75
CA TYR A 40 10.41 4.03 12.68
C TYR A 40 9.54 3.71 11.46
N TYR A 41 8.32 3.21 11.66
CA TYR A 41 7.38 2.92 10.56
C TYR A 41 6.77 4.20 10.00
N ALA A 42 6.36 5.15 10.82
CA ALA A 42 5.83 6.44 10.37
C ALA A 42 6.84 7.21 9.51
N ALA A 43 8.11 7.21 9.89
CA ALA A 43 9.18 7.81 9.09
C ALA A 43 9.37 7.17 7.71
N HIS A 44 8.91 5.93 7.50
CA HIS A 44 8.95 5.30 6.19
C HIS A 44 7.96 5.95 5.22
N LEU A 45 6.73 6.17 5.67
CA LEU A 45 5.68 6.81 4.88
C LEU A 45 6.04 8.26 4.51
N GLN A 46 6.62 8.99 5.46
CA GLN A 46 7.04 10.38 5.25
C GLN A 46 8.16 10.53 4.18
N ARG A 47 8.90 9.47 3.87
CA ARG A 47 9.99 9.48 2.88
C ARG A 47 9.50 9.29 1.43
N MET A 48 8.22 9.09 1.23
CA MET A 48 7.63 8.87 -0.10
C MET A 48 7.50 10.14 -0.92
N THR A 49 7.75 11.32 -0.34
CA THR A 49 7.74 12.59 -1.05
C THR A 49 9.16 13.02 -1.45
N ARG A 50 9.29 13.66 -2.61
CA ARG A 50 10.55 14.16 -3.13
C ARG A 50 11.19 15.20 -2.22
N GLU A 51 10.41 16.17 -1.75
CA GLU A 51 10.89 17.23 -0.86
C GLU A 51 11.50 16.69 0.43
N ARG A 52 10.84 15.68 1.03
CA ARG A 52 11.35 15.06 2.25
C ARG A 52 12.62 14.26 2.00
N GLN A 53 12.71 13.60 0.85
CA GLN A 53 13.91 12.86 0.48
C GLN A 53 15.10 13.77 0.24
N ASP A 54 14.91 14.89 -0.45
CA ASP A 54 15.97 15.88 -0.70
C ASP A 54 16.47 16.50 0.62
N SER A 55 15.55 16.81 1.55
CA SER A 55 15.91 17.28 2.89
C SER A 55 16.71 16.25 3.70
N LEU A 56 16.37 14.98 3.62
CA LEU A 56 17.09 13.90 4.30
C LEU A 56 18.47 13.67 3.68
N ASN A 57 18.59 13.74 2.36
CA ASN A 57 19.85 13.60 1.65
C ASN A 57 20.82 14.73 1.97
N ALA A 58 20.34 15.96 2.18
CA ALA A 58 21.15 17.11 2.53
C ALA A 58 21.91 16.94 3.87
N SER A 59 21.37 16.16 4.81
CA SER A 59 21.97 15.90 6.12
C SER A 59 22.62 14.52 6.23
N ALA A 60 22.51 13.66 5.20
CA ALA A 60 22.99 12.29 5.23
C ALA A 60 24.45 12.17 4.73
N PRO A 61 25.23 11.21 5.26
CA PRO A 61 26.58 10.96 4.74
C PRO A 61 26.52 10.52 3.26
N ALA A 62 27.35 11.16 2.44
CA ALA A 62 27.47 10.85 1.02
C ALA A 62 28.53 9.77 0.78
N PHE A 63 28.25 8.87 -0.15
CA PHE A 63 29.14 7.81 -0.61
C PHE A 63 29.20 7.82 -2.13
N THR A 64 30.27 7.27 -2.71
CA THR A 64 30.43 7.20 -4.17
C THR A 64 30.42 5.75 -4.62
N THR A 65 29.62 5.43 -5.63
CA THR A 65 29.56 4.06 -6.19
C THR A 65 30.88 3.73 -6.90
N LEU A 66 31.39 2.50 -6.70
CA LEU A 66 32.69 2.10 -7.22
C LEU A 66 32.75 2.02 -8.75
N ARG A 67 31.65 1.64 -9.40
CA ARG A 67 31.61 1.39 -10.84
C ARG A 67 31.29 2.64 -11.65
N THR A 68 30.37 3.47 -11.17
CA THR A 68 29.82 4.60 -11.94
C THR A 68 30.20 5.96 -11.39
N GLY A 69 30.88 6.02 -10.23
CA GLY A 69 31.22 7.28 -9.58
C GLY A 69 30.03 8.11 -9.10
N ARG A 70 28.82 7.52 -9.07
CA ARG A 70 27.61 8.24 -8.70
C ARG A 70 27.51 8.45 -7.19
N THR A 71 27.12 9.65 -6.79
CA THR A 71 26.85 9.95 -5.38
C THR A 71 25.56 9.27 -4.92
N VAL A 72 25.64 8.62 -3.77
CA VAL A 72 24.51 7.98 -3.08
C VAL A 72 24.55 8.33 -1.60
N TYR A 73 23.41 8.35 -0.93
CA TYR A 73 23.33 8.77 0.46
C TYR A 73 23.08 7.59 1.39
N GLY A 74 23.62 7.69 2.61
CA GLY A 74 23.48 6.69 3.67
C GLY A 74 22.44 7.07 4.71
N ALA A 75 22.42 6.32 5.83
CA ALA A 75 21.58 6.53 7.02
C ALA A 75 20.03 6.44 6.79
N GLY A 76 19.60 6.23 5.56
CA GLY A 76 18.18 6.17 5.20
C GLY A 76 17.70 4.87 4.58
N GLY A 77 18.57 3.87 4.42
CA GLY A 77 18.33 2.72 3.57
C GLY A 77 18.82 2.97 2.14
N ILE A 78 18.25 2.26 1.18
CA ILE A 78 18.50 2.50 -0.24
C ILE A 78 17.43 3.45 -0.74
N THR A 79 17.84 4.61 -1.23
CA THR A 79 16.94 5.62 -1.78
C THR A 79 16.82 5.44 -3.28
N PRO A 80 15.62 5.46 -3.86
CA PRO A 80 15.43 5.44 -5.30
C PRO A 80 15.98 6.73 -5.95
N ASP A 81 16.42 6.63 -7.19
CA ASP A 81 16.88 7.79 -7.97
C ASP A 81 15.73 8.64 -8.51
N ARG A 82 14.58 8.02 -8.68
CA ARG A 82 13.33 8.65 -9.11
C ARG A 82 12.22 8.33 -8.13
N ILE A 83 11.65 9.37 -7.57
CA ILE A 83 10.42 9.27 -6.77
C ILE A 83 9.27 9.64 -7.69
N VAL A 84 8.33 8.72 -7.81
CA VAL A 84 7.03 8.97 -8.43
C VAL A 84 6.05 9.08 -7.29
N GLU A 85 5.55 10.29 -7.09
CA GLU A 85 4.57 10.54 -6.04
C GLU A 85 3.26 9.83 -6.38
N PRO A 86 2.55 9.30 -5.37
CA PRO A 86 1.23 8.72 -5.60
C PRO A 86 0.31 9.77 -6.20
N ASP A 87 -0.39 9.41 -7.27
CA ASP A 87 -1.50 10.21 -7.77
C ASP A 87 -2.66 10.12 -6.77
N THR A 88 -2.86 11.19 -6.01
CA THR A 88 -3.95 11.31 -5.05
C THR A 88 -5.15 12.06 -5.62
N ALA A 89 -5.14 12.40 -6.92
CA ALA A 89 -6.28 13.05 -7.55
C ALA A 89 -7.53 12.15 -7.45
N GLY A 90 -8.59 12.70 -6.90
CA GLY A 90 -9.83 11.97 -6.69
C GLY A 90 -9.84 11.00 -5.49
N VAL A 91 -8.80 10.99 -4.66
CA VAL A 91 -8.81 10.22 -3.41
C VAL A 91 -9.48 11.06 -2.31
N SER A 92 -10.60 10.59 -1.77
CA SER A 92 -11.30 11.18 -0.63
C SER A 92 -11.10 10.37 0.64
N ASP A 93 -11.35 10.98 1.81
CA ASP A 93 -11.36 10.28 3.08
C ASP A 93 -12.43 9.17 3.11
N TYR A 94 -13.55 9.36 2.41
CA TYR A 94 -14.56 8.32 2.26
C TYR A 94 -14.01 7.07 1.57
N LEU A 95 -13.31 7.23 0.43
CA LEU A 95 -12.67 6.11 -0.27
C LEU A 95 -11.61 5.42 0.62
N ILE A 96 -10.81 6.21 1.35
CA ILE A 96 -9.81 5.67 2.28
C ILE A 96 -10.49 4.79 3.34
N ARG A 97 -11.58 5.28 3.95
CA ARG A 97 -12.35 4.53 4.97
C ARG A 97 -12.97 3.27 4.40
N LEU A 98 -13.56 3.30 3.19
CA LEU A 98 -14.09 2.12 2.51
C LEU A 98 -13.01 1.06 2.30
N SER A 99 -11.82 1.49 1.85
CA SER A 99 -10.71 0.58 1.53
C SER A 99 -10.11 -0.04 2.80
N TYR A 100 -9.79 0.76 3.81
CA TYR A 100 -9.22 0.28 5.08
C TYR A 100 -10.24 -0.48 5.93
N GLY A 101 -11.51 -0.12 5.86
CA GLY A 101 -12.62 -0.83 6.51
C GLY A 101 -12.95 -2.18 5.88
N GLY A 102 -12.35 -2.51 4.73
CA GLY A 102 -12.60 -3.76 4.02
C GLY A 102 -13.98 -3.87 3.35
N VAL A 103 -14.78 -2.80 3.38
CA VAL A 103 -16.18 -2.80 2.90
C VAL A 103 -16.29 -3.13 1.42
N LEU A 104 -15.32 -2.68 0.61
CA LEU A 104 -15.28 -3.01 -0.83
C LEU A 104 -15.15 -4.53 -1.07
N ASN A 105 -14.29 -5.19 -0.30
CA ASN A 105 -14.10 -6.64 -0.41
C ASN A 105 -15.31 -7.41 0.12
N GLU A 106 -15.89 -6.97 1.23
CA GLU A 106 -17.12 -7.56 1.80
C GLU A 106 -18.25 -7.49 0.78
N TYR A 107 -18.53 -6.32 0.24
CA TYR A 107 -19.55 -6.14 -0.78
C TYR A 107 -19.33 -7.06 -2.00
N VAL A 108 -18.09 -7.14 -2.51
CA VAL A 108 -17.80 -7.99 -3.67
C VAL A 108 -17.99 -9.47 -3.36
N VAL A 109 -17.65 -9.93 -2.15
CA VAL A 109 -17.89 -11.33 -1.75
C VAL A 109 -19.39 -11.65 -1.76
N ASP A 110 -20.22 -10.79 -1.18
CA ASP A 110 -21.65 -10.98 -1.12
C ASP A 110 -22.30 -10.89 -2.50
N TYR A 111 -21.87 -9.92 -3.31
CA TYR A 111 -22.31 -9.77 -4.69
C TYR A 111 -21.98 -11.00 -5.54
N LEU A 112 -20.77 -11.52 -5.45
CA LEU A 112 -20.36 -12.70 -6.20
C LEU A 112 -21.03 -13.98 -5.69
N ALA A 113 -21.37 -14.08 -4.42
CA ALA A 113 -22.13 -15.19 -3.88
C ALA A 113 -23.54 -15.26 -4.50
N ALA A 114 -24.16 -14.11 -4.79
CA ALA A 114 -25.48 -14.02 -5.39
C ALA A 114 -25.47 -14.10 -6.93
N GLU A 115 -24.47 -13.54 -7.58
CA GLU A 115 -24.49 -13.23 -9.03
C GLU A 115 -23.47 -14.03 -9.87
N ARG A 116 -22.73 -14.96 -9.27
CA ARG A 116 -21.64 -15.69 -9.94
C ARG A 116 -22.08 -16.37 -11.24
N ASP A 117 -23.19 -17.10 -11.23
CA ASP A 117 -23.64 -17.87 -12.41
C ASP A 117 -24.07 -16.94 -13.53
N ARG A 118 -24.73 -15.82 -13.18
CA ARG A 118 -25.12 -14.79 -14.16
C ARG A 118 -23.89 -14.13 -14.77
N LEU A 119 -22.90 -13.75 -13.95
CA LEU A 119 -21.66 -13.13 -14.43
C LEU A 119 -20.88 -14.07 -15.34
N ALA A 120 -20.77 -15.35 -14.98
CA ALA A 120 -20.08 -16.34 -15.78
C ALA A 120 -20.77 -16.57 -17.15
N ALA A 121 -22.11 -16.50 -17.19
CA ALA A 121 -22.84 -16.60 -18.45
C ALA A 121 -22.74 -15.34 -19.32
N GLU A 122 -22.74 -14.17 -18.71
CA GLU A 122 -22.68 -12.88 -19.41
C GLU A 122 -21.24 -12.53 -19.87
N TYR A 123 -20.25 -12.89 -19.05
CA TYR A 123 -18.80 -12.64 -19.28
C TYR A 123 -18.03 -13.96 -19.28
N PRO A 124 -18.08 -14.75 -20.35
CA PRO A 124 -17.48 -16.08 -20.40
C PRO A 124 -15.94 -16.07 -20.40
N ASP A 125 -15.34 -14.93 -20.68
CA ASP A 125 -13.89 -14.72 -20.64
C ASP A 125 -13.53 -13.34 -20.06
N PHE A 126 -12.27 -13.21 -19.65
CA PHE A 126 -11.77 -11.99 -18.99
C PHE A 126 -11.71 -10.79 -19.96
N ASP A 127 -11.44 -11.01 -21.24
CA ASP A 127 -11.34 -9.92 -22.21
C ASP A 127 -12.71 -9.25 -22.42
N ARG A 128 -13.76 -10.05 -22.49
CA ARG A 128 -15.13 -9.55 -22.56
C ARG A 128 -15.54 -8.85 -21.28
N TYR A 129 -15.23 -9.43 -20.12
CA TYR A 129 -15.44 -8.78 -18.85
C TYR A 129 -14.74 -7.40 -18.78
N LEU A 130 -13.48 -7.36 -19.19
CA LEU A 130 -12.68 -6.13 -19.18
C LEU A 130 -13.23 -5.07 -20.16
N ALA A 131 -13.81 -5.47 -21.25
CA ALA A 131 -14.38 -4.56 -22.25
C ALA A 131 -15.75 -4.01 -21.87
N GLU A 132 -16.61 -4.84 -21.27
CA GLU A 132 -18.05 -4.57 -21.19
C GLU A 132 -18.56 -4.38 -19.73
N PHE A 133 -17.90 -4.98 -18.73
CA PHE A 133 -18.39 -4.89 -17.36
C PHE A 133 -18.17 -3.51 -16.76
N GLU A 134 -19.26 -2.89 -16.32
CA GLU A 134 -19.24 -1.65 -15.54
C GLU A 134 -20.15 -1.78 -14.32
N PRO A 135 -19.65 -1.46 -13.10
CA PRO A 135 -20.49 -1.43 -11.91
C PRO A 135 -21.65 -0.46 -12.07
N SER A 136 -22.85 -0.98 -11.89
CA SER A 136 -24.10 -0.22 -12.05
C SER A 136 -24.31 0.80 -10.91
N SER A 137 -25.22 1.75 -11.13
CA SER A 137 -25.63 2.67 -10.07
C SER A 137 -26.32 1.95 -8.89
N ALA A 138 -26.98 0.83 -9.14
CA ALA A 138 -27.56 0.00 -8.11
C ALA A 138 -26.47 -0.61 -7.21
N MET A 139 -25.40 -1.18 -7.80
CA MET A 139 -24.25 -1.70 -7.06
C MET A 139 -23.59 -0.63 -6.19
N LEU A 140 -23.46 0.59 -6.70
CA LEU A 140 -22.90 1.70 -5.92
C LEU A 140 -23.82 2.10 -4.76
N GLY A 141 -25.14 2.05 -4.96
CA GLY A 141 -26.13 2.29 -3.90
C GLY A 141 -26.06 1.22 -2.81
N GLU A 142 -25.97 -0.05 -3.18
CA GLU A 142 -25.81 -1.17 -2.25
C GLU A 142 -24.51 -1.08 -1.46
N LEU A 143 -23.40 -0.74 -2.13
CA LEU A 143 -22.11 -0.50 -1.48
C LEU A 143 -22.21 0.62 -0.43
N THR A 144 -22.85 1.75 -0.77
CA THR A 144 -22.97 2.87 0.17
C THR A 144 -23.89 2.54 1.35
N ALA A 145 -24.93 1.72 1.13
CA ALA A 145 -25.79 1.21 2.19
C ALA A 145 -25.01 0.30 3.15
N LEU A 146 -24.27 -0.68 2.61
CA LEU A 146 -23.41 -1.55 3.40
C LEU A 146 -22.37 -0.74 4.19
N ALA A 147 -21.76 0.27 3.56
CA ALA A 147 -20.79 1.15 4.22
C ALA A 147 -21.42 1.87 5.42
N ALA A 148 -22.64 2.38 5.26
CA ALA A 148 -23.36 3.05 6.36
C ALA A 148 -23.64 2.09 7.53
N GLU A 149 -24.02 0.83 7.26
CA GLU A 149 -24.20 -0.22 8.26
C GLU A 149 -22.90 -0.52 9.02
N ARG A 150 -21.74 -0.39 8.37
CA ARG A 150 -20.40 -0.54 8.95
C ARG A 150 -19.86 0.73 9.63
N GLY A 151 -20.73 1.75 9.82
CA GLY A 151 -20.36 3.01 10.47
C GLY A 151 -19.56 3.96 9.59
N ILE A 152 -19.64 3.81 8.27
CA ILE A 152 -19.01 4.69 7.27
C ILE A 152 -20.14 5.35 6.46
N PRO A 153 -20.81 6.39 7.01
CA PRO A 153 -21.88 7.06 6.29
C PRO A 153 -21.34 7.71 5.01
N CYS A 154 -22.17 7.68 3.96
CA CYS A 154 -21.82 8.29 2.69
C CYS A 154 -21.82 9.82 2.82
N ASP A 155 -20.71 10.42 2.39
CA ASP A 155 -20.58 11.84 2.14
C ASP A 155 -20.67 12.05 0.62
N GLU A 156 -21.70 12.73 0.16
CA GLU A 156 -21.99 12.84 -1.27
C GLU A 156 -20.89 13.56 -2.05
N GLU A 157 -20.26 14.60 -1.49
CA GLU A 157 -19.17 15.31 -2.14
C GLU A 157 -17.92 14.44 -2.27
N GLN A 158 -17.55 13.76 -1.19
CA GLN A 158 -16.41 12.84 -1.18
C GLN A 158 -16.64 11.63 -2.06
N PHE A 159 -17.87 11.10 -2.06
CA PHE A 159 -18.25 10.01 -2.95
C PHE A 159 -18.15 10.43 -4.42
N ALA A 160 -18.71 11.61 -4.77
CA ALA A 160 -18.64 12.14 -6.13
C ALA A 160 -17.18 12.34 -6.59
N LEU A 161 -16.32 12.88 -5.72
CA LEU A 161 -14.88 13.03 -5.98
C LEU A 161 -14.20 11.69 -6.29
N SER A 162 -14.51 10.66 -5.52
CA SER A 162 -13.83 9.35 -5.63
C SER A 162 -14.59 8.32 -6.45
N ARG A 163 -15.76 8.65 -7.01
CA ARG A 163 -16.63 7.71 -7.71
C ARG A 163 -15.90 6.90 -8.78
N GLY A 164 -15.07 7.56 -9.59
CA GLY A 164 -14.29 6.88 -10.64
C GLY A 164 -13.27 5.89 -10.07
N LEU A 165 -12.69 6.18 -8.92
CA LEU A 165 -11.75 5.27 -8.23
C LEU A 165 -12.50 4.08 -7.61
N ILE A 166 -13.65 4.32 -6.99
CA ILE A 166 -14.51 3.28 -6.41
C ILE A 166 -14.95 2.29 -7.49
N VAL A 167 -15.44 2.79 -8.63
CA VAL A 167 -15.85 1.97 -9.78
C VAL A 167 -14.68 1.11 -10.28
N ARG A 168 -13.51 1.69 -10.46
CA ARG A 168 -12.30 0.96 -10.88
C ARG A 168 -11.90 -0.12 -9.88
N GLN A 169 -11.95 0.17 -8.58
CA GLN A 169 -11.61 -0.81 -7.54
C GLN A 169 -12.61 -1.95 -7.50
N LEU A 170 -13.91 -1.68 -7.54
CA LEU A 170 -14.96 -2.72 -7.61
C LEU A 170 -14.74 -3.61 -8.82
N ARG A 171 -14.57 -3.02 -10.00
CA ARG A 171 -14.30 -3.75 -11.23
C ARG A 171 -13.07 -4.64 -11.12
N ALA A 172 -11.98 -4.11 -10.56
CA ALA A 172 -10.75 -4.87 -10.37
C ALA A 172 -10.93 -6.03 -9.37
N ILE A 173 -11.61 -5.82 -8.24
CA ILE A 173 -11.80 -6.86 -7.23
C ILE A 173 -12.73 -7.97 -7.76
N ILE A 174 -13.82 -7.63 -8.47
CA ILE A 174 -14.72 -8.59 -9.08
C ILE A 174 -13.99 -9.43 -10.13
N GLY A 175 -13.19 -8.81 -11.00
CA GLY A 175 -12.47 -9.50 -12.07
C GLY A 175 -11.30 -10.38 -11.60
N GLN A 176 -10.88 -10.28 -10.32
CA GLN A 176 -9.86 -11.14 -9.72
C GLN A 176 -10.42 -12.46 -9.17
N LYS A 177 -11.73 -12.58 -9.03
CA LYS A 177 -12.40 -13.71 -8.39
C LYS A 177 -13.07 -14.65 -9.38
#